data_44caac74617598a01cbaec65ab6e0efd
#
_entry.id   44caac74617598a01cbaec65ab6e0efd
#
_cell.length_a   1.000
_cell.length_b   1.000
_cell.length_c   1.000
_cell.angle_alpha   90.00
_cell.angle_beta   90.00
_cell.angle_gamma   90.00
#
_symmetry.space_group_name_H-M   'P 1'
#
loop_
_entity.id
_entity.type
_entity.pdbx_description
1 polymer ?
#
loop_
_entity_poly.entity_id
_entity_poly.type
_entity_poly.pdbx_seq_one_letter_code
_entity_poly.pdbx_strand_id
1 'polypeptide(L)'
;MVLDRAKTDRDVYLIFQPGEETGEGAKICSELINEKCIGEIYGLHNIPGHAIGNVLVSGDTFACASTGLEISMHGTPSHAAYPEAGKNPGPVLAKLLLDIQALTQEVNEKEGFVLMTLIGMDVGSASYGVAASEGVLRLTVRGEREAVFDSYLRRINELVVSAAAGEEMSVDIEEIERFPATENHPENVQRLIELSLI
;
A
#
# COMPACT_ATOMS: atom_id res chain seq x y z
N MET A 1 -2.78 25.37 28.53
CA MET A 1 -2.19 24.80 27.31
C MET A 1 -1.05 25.70 26.85
N VAL A 2 0.02 25.19 26.22
CA VAL A 2 1.20 26.02 25.84
C VAL A 2 0.80 27.11 24.84
N LEU A 3 -0.11 26.80 23.89
CA LEU A 3 -0.61 27.75 22.88
C LEU A 3 -1.34 28.97 23.46
N ASP A 4 -1.98 28.85 24.64
CA ASP A 4 -2.66 29.98 25.27
C ASP A 4 -1.70 31.07 25.78
N ARG A 5 -0.42 30.74 25.87
CA ARG A 5 0.64 31.63 26.36
C ARG A 5 1.64 32.04 25.28
N ALA A 6 1.60 31.37 24.12
CA ALA A 6 2.48 31.68 23.00
C ALA A 6 1.92 32.90 22.24
N LYS A 7 2.77 33.92 22.05
CA LYS A 7 2.47 34.98 21.08
C LYS A 7 2.92 34.47 19.72
N THR A 8 1.97 34.19 18.84
CA THR A 8 2.25 33.80 17.48
C THR A 8 1.74 34.88 16.52
N ASP A 9 2.43 35.09 15.43
CA ASP A 9 2.06 35.97 14.34
C ASP A 9 1.32 35.22 13.22
N ARG A 10 1.03 33.93 13.46
CA ARG A 10 0.36 33.03 12.53
C ARG A 10 -0.83 32.35 13.20
N ASP A 11 -1.84 32.02 12.40
CA ASP A 11 -2.94 31.18 12.86
C ASP A 11 -2.46 29.74 12.99
N VAL A 12 -2.90 29.07 14.07
CA VAL A 12 -2.59 27.67 14.35
C VAL A 12 -3.89 26.89 14.43
N TYR A 13 -4.02 25.90 13.56
CA TYR A 13 -5.16 24.99 13.51
C TYR A 13 -4.78 23.65 14.12
N LEU A 14 -5.60 23.15 15.02
CA LEU A 14 -5.46 21.79 15.56
C LEU A 14 -6.50 20.91 14.87
N ILE A 15 -6.01 19.92 14.11
CA ILE A 15 -6.86 19.00 13.34
C ILE A 15 -6.97 17.69 14.12
N PHE A 16 -8.20 17.31 14.50
CA PHE A 16 -8.52 16.04 15.13
C PHE A 16 -9.26 15.17 14.11
N GLN A 17 -8.52 14.27 13.49
CA GLN A 17 -8.98 13.42 12.40
C GLN A 17 -9.76 12.21 12.95
N PRO A 18 -10.99 11.93 12.47
CA PRO A 18 -11.68 10.68 12.75
C PRO A 18 -11.22 9.59 11.77
N GLY A 19 -11.38 8.29 12.14
CA GLY A 19 -11.17 7.17 11.23
C GLY A 19 -9.77 7.13 10.62
N GLU A 20 -8.72 7.29 11.43
CA GLU A 20 -7.32 7.27 10.97
C GLU A 20 -6.97 5.93 10.33
N GLU A 21 -7.39 4.82 10.94
CA GLU A 21 -7.12 3.45 10.52
C GLU A 21 -7.70 3.09 9.12
N THR A 22 -8.75 3.80 8.69
CA THR A 22 -9.39 3.59 7.37
C THR A 22 -8.97 4.62 6.33
N GLY A 23 -8.22 5.67 6.72
CA GLY A 23 -7.81 6.78 5.86
C GLY A 23 -8.93 7.77 5.47
N GLU A 24 -10.19 7.48 5.78
CA GLU A 24 -11.33 8.33 5.41
C GLU A 24 -11.28 9.71 6.08
N GLY A 25 -10.86 9.76 7.34
CA GLY A 25 -10.78 11.00 8.09
C GLY A 25 -9.77 11.98 7.51
N ALA A 26 -8.65 11.51 7.00
CA ALA A 26 -7.65 12.36 6.36
C ALA A 26 -8.22 13.06 5.12
N LYS A 27 -8.98 12.34 4.30
CA LYS A 27 -9.63 12.89 3.11
C LYS A 27 -10.61 14.02 3.45
N ILE A 28 -11.43 13.83 4.48
CA ILE A 28 -12.38 14.84 4.97
C ILE A 28 -11.63 16.07 5.50
N CYS A 29 -10.60 15.83 6.34
CA CYS A 29 -9.83 16.92 6.95
C CYS A 29 -8.96 17.69 5.94
N SER A 30 -8.58 17.09 4.82
CA SER A 30 -7.74 17.73 3.79
C SER A 30 -8.42 18.95 3.13
N GLU A 31 -9.74 19.00 3.11
CA GLU A 31 -10.49 20.16 2.59
C GLU A 31 -10.17 21.44 3.39
N LEU A 32 -9.93 21.32 4.70
CA LEU A 32 -9.55 22.43 5.56
C LEU A 32 -8.24 23.09 5.15
N ILE A 33 -7.29 22.33 4.61
CA ILE A 33 -5.99 22.84 4.17
C ILE A 33 -6.18 23.91 3.11
N ASN A 34 -7.03 23.64 2.12
CA ASN A 34 -7.34 24.58 1.06
C ASN A 34 -8.23 25.73 1.53
N GLU A 35 -9.27 25.44 2.34
CA GLU A 35 -10.20 26.43 2.86
C GLU A 35 -9.50 27.50 3.71
N LYS A 36 -8.55 27.08 4.55
CA LYS A 36 -7.80 27.97 5.46
C LYS A 36 -6.46 28.43 4.89
N CYS A 37 -6.12 28.05 3.66
CA CYS A 37 -4.82 28.36 3.05
C CYS A 37 -3.65 27.98 3.96
N ILE A 38 -3.69 26.78 4.52
CA ILE A 38 -2.67 26.28 5.44
C ILE A 38 -1.35 26.09 4.67
N GLY A 39 -0.30 26.81 5.09
CA GLY A 39 1.01 26.77 4.44
C GLY A 39 1.90 25.63 4.89
N GLU A 40 1.71 25.14 6.12
CA GLU A 40 2.51 24.07 6.69
C GLU A 40 1.63 23.16 7.55
N ILE A 41 1.86 21.84 7.46
CA ILE A 41 1.19 20.85 8.29
C ILE A 41 2.23 19.94 8.95
N TYR A 42 2.01 19.61 10.21
CA TYR A 42 2.87 18.72 10.99
C TYR A 42 2.02 17.63 11.65
N GLY A 43 2.43 16.37 11.52
CA GLY A 43 1.86 15.23 12.19
C GLY A 43 2.86 14.57 13.13
N LEU A 44 2.38 13.99 14.23
CA LEU A 44 3.19 13.21 15.16
C LEU A 44 2.61 11.80 15.25
N HIS A 45 3.48 10.81 15.12
CA HIS A 45 3.14 9.41 15.36
C HIS A 45 3.91 8.89 16.57
N ASN A 46 3.24 8.13 17.44
CA ASN A 46 3.90 7.49 18.56
C ASN A 46 4.64 6.23 18.10
N ILE A 47 5.99 6.22 18.29
CA ILE A 47 6.83 5.08 17.93
C ILE A 47 7.39 4.49 19.23
N PRO A 48 6.99 3.25 19.63
CA PRO A 48 7.50 2.59 20.82
C PRO A 48 8.99 2.21 20.69
N GLY A 49 9.66 1.98 21.83
CA GLY A 49 11.05 1.54 21.87
C GLY A 49 12.08 2.66 22.00
N HIS A 50 11.66 3.91 22.04
CA HIS A 50 12.52 5.08 22.26
C HIS A 50 12.26 5.74 23.61
N ALA A 51 13.24 6.48 24.12
CA ALA A 51 13.09 7.21 25.39
C ALA A 51 12.03 8.32 25.25
N ILE A 52 11.27 8.55 26.33
CA ILE A 52 10.28 9.63 26.38
C ILE A 52 10.97 10.98 26.14
N GLY A 53 10.40 11.77 25.25
CA GLY A 53 10.92 13.08 24.86
C GLY A 53 11.81 13.06 23.61
N ASN A 54 12.19 11.88 23.11
CA ASN A 54 12.87 11.80 21.82
C ASN A 54 11.88 12.14 20.70
N VAL A 55 12.33 12.99 19.77
CA VAL A 55 11.62 13.27 18.50
C VAL A 55 12.44 12.65 17.38
N LEU A 56 11.82 11.69 16.68
CA LEU A 56 12.42 11.06 15.52
C LEU A 56 11.93 11.80 14.27
N VAL A 57 12.86 12.21 13.43
CA VAL A 57 12.55 12.93 12.19
C VAL A 57 13.16 12.18 11.03
N SER A 58 12.34 11.89 10.02
CA SER A 58 12.84 11.38 8.72
C SER A 58 13.11 12.55 7.78
N GLY A 59 14.26 12.54 7.14
CA GLY A 59 14.64 13.58 6.16
C GLY A 59 13.92 13.44 4.82
N ASP A 60 13.28 12.31 4.60
CA ASP A 60 12.63 11.93 3.34
C ASP A 60 11.26 11.31 3.65
N THR A 61 10.98 10.10 3.18
CA THR A 61 9.70 9.43 3.44
C THR A 61 9.55 9.05 4.92
N PHE A 62 8.45 9.47 5.53
CA PHE A 62 8.05 9.07 6.88
C PHE A 62 7.31 7.74 6.88
N ALA A 63 6.35 7.58 5.97
CA ALA A 63 5.57 6.36 5.80
C ALA A 63 5.45 6.00 4.32
N CYS A 64 5.66 4.73 4.01
CA CYS A 64 5.51 4.21 2.66
C CYS A 64 4.06 4.30 2.17
N ALA A 65 3.88 4.50 0.86
CA ALA A 65 2.61 4.18 0.21
C ALA A 65 2.28 2.70 0.43
N SER A 66 1.02 2.36 0.56
CA SER A 66 0.59 0.97 0.73
C SER A 66 -0.80 0.72 0.18
N THR A 67 -1.06 -0.50 -0.28
CA THR A 67 -2.40 -1.01 -0.60
C THR A 67 -2.44 -2.51 -0.44
N GLY A 68 -3.64 -3.03 -0.13
CA GLY A 68 -3.97 -4.42 -0.36
C GLY A 68 -4.27 -4.65 -1.83
N LEU A 69 -3.92 -5.81 -2.35
CA LEU A 69 -4.35 -6.29 -3.67
C LEU A 69 -5.08 -7.61 -3.49
N GLU A 70 -6.32 -7.67 -3.95
CA GLU A 70 -7.06 -8.92 -4.13
C GLU A 70 -7.16 -9.23 -5.62
N ILE A 71 -6.58 -10.36 -6.02
CA ILE A 71 -6.54 -10.84 -7.41
C ILE A 71 -7.39 -12.09 -7.50
N SER A 72 -8.59 -11.96 -8.03
CA SER A 72 -9.54 -13.04 -8.22
C SER A 72 -9.50 -13.56 -9.65
N MET A 73 -9.09 -14.82 -9.84
CA MET A 73 -8.92 -15.44 -11.15
C MET A 73 -9.95 -16.55 -11.37
N HIS A 74 -10.63 -16.46 -12.51
CA HIS A 74 -11.76 -17.31 -12.87
C HIS A 74 -11.43 -18.15 -14.11
N GLY A 75 -11.44 -19.45 -13.93
CA GLY A 75 -11.24 -20.44 -14.99
C GLY A 75 -12.49 -21.27 -15.26
N THR A 76 -12.32 -22.56 -15.59
CA THR A 76 -13.41 -23.49 -15.80
C THR A 76 -13.18 -24.80 -15.07
N PRO A 77 -14.18 -25.37 -14.37
CA PRO A 77 -14.01 -26.61 -13.64
C PRO A 77 -13.90 -27.79 -14.60
N SER A 78 -13.23 -28.85 -14.14
CA SER A 78 -13.21 -30.14 -14.83
C SER A 78 -13.21 -31.29 -13.83
N HIS A 79 -13.42 -32.51 -14.33
CA HIS A 79 -13.21 -33.69 -13.49
C HIS A 79 -11.73 -33.87 -13.19
N ALA A 80 -11.38 -34.20 -11.94
CA ALA A 80 -9.99 -34.29 -11.50
C ALA A 80 -9.13 -35.33 -12.29
N ALA A 81 -9.78 -36.32 -12.96
CA ALA A 81 -9.10 -37.26 -13.81
C ALA A 81 -8.82 -36.72 -15.23
N TYR A 82 -9.37 -35.56 -15.58
CA TYR A 82 -9.25 -34.91 -16.90
C TYR A 82 -8.96 -33.42 -16.69
N PRO A 83 -7.83 -33.04 -16.02
CA PRO A 83 -7.53 -31.66 -15.68
C PRO A 83 -7.39 -30.74 -16.90
N GLU A 84 -6.97 -31.31 -18.05
CA GLU A 84 -6.81 -30.59 -19.31
C GLU A 84 -8.12 -30.13 -19.94
N ALA A 85 -9.26 -30.67 -19.48
CA ALA A 85 -10.58 -30.24 -19.93
C ALA A 85 -11.11 -28.98 -19.23
N GLY A 86 -10.39 -28.51 -18.24
CA GLY A 86 -10.71 -27.28 -17.49
C GLY A 86 -9.57 -26.25 -17.50
N LYS A 87 -9.77 -25.18 -16.78
CA LYS A 87 -8.78 -24.11 -16.57
C LYS A 87 -8.64 -23.85 -15.07
N ASN A 88 -7.59 -24.39 -14.46
CA ASN A 88 -7.35 -24.28 -13.03
C ASN A 88 -6.47 -23.05 -12.73
N PRO A 89 -6.96 -22.04 -11.96
CA PRO A 89 -6.18 -20.84 -11.63
C PRO A 89 -5.01 -21.10 -10.67
N GLY A 90 -5.00 -22.20 -9.93
CA GLY A 90 -3.98 -22.48 -8.91
C GLY A 90 -2.54 -22.42 -9.41
N PRO A 91 -2.17 -23.16 -10.47
CA PRO A 91 -0.81 -23.08 -11.04
C PRO A 91 -0.44 -21.67 -11.54
N VAL A 92 -1.44 -20.95 -12.11
CA VAL A 92 -1.25 -19.59 -12.63
C VAL A 92 -0.98 -18.62 -11.49
N LEU A 93 -1.78 -18.65 -10.44
CA LEU A 93 -1.60 -17.80 -9.24
C LEU A 93 -0.29 -18.11 -8.53
N ALA A 94 0.10 -19.38 -8.42
CA ALA A 94 1.37 -19.76 -7.81
C ALA A 94 2.58 -19.20 -8.61
N LYS A 95 2.54 -19.31 -9.95
CA LYS A 95 3.56 -18.72 -10.80
C LYS A 95 3.56 -17.20 -10.70
N LEU A 96 2.38 -16.57 -10.75
CA LEU A 96 2.21 -15.13 -10.64
C LEU A 96 2.81 -14.58 -9.35
N LEU A 97 2.60 -15.26 -8.22
CA LEU A 97 3.23 -14.89 -6.93
C LEU A 97 4.76 -14.83 -7.06
N LEU A 98 5.37 -15.83 -7.70
CA LEU A 98 6.84 -15.87 -7.90
C LEU A 98 7.30 -14.79 -8.89
N ASP A 99 6.55 -14.53 -9.93
CA ASP A 99 6.84 -13.47 -10.89
C ASP A 99 6.77 -12.08 -10.23
N ILE A 100 5.78 -11.84 -9.34
CA ILE A 100 5.70 -10.60 -8.55
C ILE A 100 6.86 -10.49 -7.56
N GLN A 101 7.30 -11.58 -6.93
CA GLN A 101 8.49 -11.57 -6.08
C GLN A 101 9.75 -11.19 -6.87
N ALA A 102 9.92 -11.73 -8.07
CA ALA A 102 11.04 -11.37 -8.93
C ALA A 102 10.99 -9.91 -9.37
N LEU A 103 9.79 -9.41 -9.71
CA LEU A 103 9.57 -7.99 -10.01
C LEU A 103 9.93 -7.10 -8.82
N THR A 104 9.54 -7.50 -7.59
CA THR A 104 9.88 -6.77 -6.36
C THR A 104 11.39 -6.63 -6.19
N GLN A 105 12.14 -7.71 -6.42
CA GLN A 105 13.61 -7.68 -6.35
C GLN A 105 14.19 -6.75 -7.42
N GLU A 106 13.70 -6.85 -8.64
CA GLU A 106 14.17 -6.00 -9.75
C GLU A 106 13.98 -4.51 -9.46
N VAL A 107 12.78 -4.12 -8.95
CA VAL A 107 12.47 -2.73 -8.61
C VAL A 107 13.36 -2.24 -7.48
N ASN A 108 13.57 -3.05 -6.43
CA ASN A 108 14.45 -2.72 -5.32
C ASN A 108 15.91 -2.49 -5.75
N GLU A 109 16.38 -3.21 -6.76
CA GLU A 109 17.75 -3.07 -7.27
C GLU A 109 17.94 -1.83 -8.14
N LYS A 110 16.90 -1.36 -8.84
CA LYS A 110 17.04 -0.38 -9.92
C LYS A 110 16.32 0.95 -9.68
N GLU A 111 15.24 0.95 -8.95
CA GLU A 111 14.30 2.08 -8.96
C GLU A 111 14.05 2.68 -7.56
N GLY A 112 14.03 1.85 -6.52
CA GLY A 112 13.79 2.26 -5.13
C GLY A 112 13.07 1.20 -4.33
N PHE A 113 12.90 1.46 -3.03
CA PHE A 113 12.35 0.47 -2.11
C PHE A 113 10.87 0.19 -2.38
N VAL A 114 10.55 -1.09 -2.58
CA VAL A 114 9.20 -1.66 -2.58
C VAL A 114 9.18 -2.96 -1.79
N LEU A 115 8.02 -3.29 -1.23
CA LEU A 115 7.82 -4.52 -0.46
C LEU A 115 6.53 -5.18 -0.93
N MET A 116 6.55 -6.51 -1.06
CA MET A 116 5.37 -7.34 -1.25
C MET A 116 5.29 -8.39 -0.15
N THR A 117 4.12 -8.51 0.46
CA THR A 117 3.83 -9.53 1.47
C THR A 117 2.65 -10.36 1.01
N LEU A 118 2.82 -11.69 0.96
CA LEU A 118 1.71 -12.61 0.74
C LEU A 118 0.82 -12.62 2.00
N ILE A 119 -0.46 -12.30 1.82
CA ILE A 119 -1.48 -12.32 2.89
C ILE A 119 -2.24 -13.65 2.86
N GLY A 120 -2.57 -14.13 1.67
CA GLY A 120 -3.24 -15.42 1.52
C GLY A 120 -3.38 -15.82 0.06
N MET A 121 -3.58 -17.12 -0.15
CA MET A 121 -3.92 -17.68 -1.44
C MET A 121 -4.91 -18.81 -1.23
N ASP A 122 -6.08 -18.70 -1.83
CA ASP A 122 -7.14 -19.69 -1.77
C ASP A 122 -7.43 -20.19 -3.18
N VAL A 123 -7.56 -21.50 -3.36
CA VAL A 123 -7.84 -22.12 -4.65
C VAL A 123 -8.85 -23.24 -4.49
N GLY A 124 -9.98 -23.13 -5.18
CA GLY A 124 -11.01 -24.15 -5.22
C GLY A 124 -11.64 -24.47 -3.86
N SER A 125 -11.99 -25.73 -3.67
CA SER A 125 -12.67 -26.23 -2.48
C SER A 125 -12.15 -27.62 -2.09
N ALA A 126 -12.60 -28.15 -0.95
CA ALA A 126 -12.24 -29.51 -0.50
C ALA A 126 -12.93 -30.65 -1.30
N SER A 127 -13.31 -30.42 -2.56
CA SER A 127 -13.91 -31.42 -3.44
C SER A 127 -12.85 -32.08 -4.31
N TYR A 128 -12.34 -33.23 -3.87
CA TYR A 128 -11.22 -33.94 -4.54
C TYR A 128 -11.54 -34.48 -5.93
N GLY A 129 -12.81 -34.57 -6.30
CA GLY A 129 -13.25 -35.06 -7.62
C GLY A 129 -13.31 -33.97 -8.70
N VAL A 130 -13.12 -32.70 -8.37
CA VAL A 130 -13.26 -31.55 -9.25
C VAL A 130 -12.02 -30.69 -9.22
N ALA A 131 -11.44 -30.37 -10.38
CA ALA A 131 -10.37 -29.39 -10.49
C ALA A 131 -10.94 -27.98 -10.25
N ALA A 132 -10.18 -27.15 -9.56
CA ALA A 132 -10.60 -25.79 -9.21
C ALA A 132 -10.82 -24.93 -10.45
N SER A 133 -11.82 -24.05 -10.38
CA SER A 133 -12.08 -23.01 -11.38
C SER A 133 -11.96 -21.58 -10.81
N GLU A 134 -11.83 -21.49 -9.49
CA GLU A 134 -11.75 -20.20 -8.80
C GLU A 134 -10.49 -20.17 -7.95
N GLY A 135 -9.84 -19.01 -7.92
CA GLY A 135 -8.71 -18.79 -7.04
C GLY A 135 -8.51 -17.30 -6.73
N VAL A 136 -8.04 -17.03 -5.53
CA VAL A 136 -7.78 -15.66 -5.04
C VAL A 136 -6.38 -15.59 -4.47
N LEU A 137 -5.63 -14.57 -4.88
CA LEU A 137 -4.33 -14.21 -4.33
C LEU A 137 -4.44 -12.84 -3.66
N ARG A 138 -4.08 -12.76 -2.38
CA ARG A 138 -4.10 -11.53 -1.58
C ARG A 138 -2.70 -11.12 -1.20
N LEU A 139 -2.36 -9.88 -1.52
CA LEU A 139 -1.06 -9.29 -1.24
C LEU A 139 -1.23 -7.96 -0.50
N THR A 140 -0.25 -7.59 0.33
CA THR A 140 -0.02 -6.20 0.69
C THR A 140 1.24 -5.74 -0.02
N VAL A 141 1.16 -4.60 -0.71
CA VAL A 141 2.29 -3.99 -1.39
C VAL A 141 2.56 -2.60 -0.82
N ARG A 142 3.86 -2.24 -0.75
CA ARG A 142 4.32 -0.96 -0.19
C ARG A 142 5.40 -0.38 -1.08
N GLY A 143 5.56 0.95 -1.05
CA GLY A 143 6.64 1.64 -1.73
C GLY A 143 7.03 2.92 -1.00
N GLU A 144 8.33 3.20 -0.93
CA GLU A 144 8.85 4.35 -0.20
C GLU A 144 8.44 5.67 -0.86
N ARG A 145 8.43 5.72 -2.20
CA ARG A 145 8.07 6.91 -2.98
C ARG A 145 6.86 6.62 -3.84
N GLU A 146 5.92 7.57 -3.90
CA GLU A 146 4.67 7.43 -4.64
C GLU A 146 4.89 7.07 -6.12
N ALA A 147 5.82 7.74 -6.80
CA ALA A 147 6.09 7.49 -8.21
C ALA A 147 6.62 6.08 -8.50
N VAL A 148 7.48 5.52 -7.62
CA VAL A 148 7.99 4.15 -7.73
C VAL A 148 6.87 3.15 -7.44
N PHE A 149 6.05 3.43 -6.41
CA PHE A 149 4.93 2.61 -6.03
C PHE A 149 3.87 2.49 -7.15
N ASP A 150 3.50 3.61 -7.78
CA ASP A 150 2.57 3.63 -8.91
C ASP A 150 3.11 2.83 -10.11
N SER A 151 4.40 2.96 -10.41
CA SER A 151 5.05 2.20 -11.47
C SER A 151 5.04 0.70 -11.16
N TYR A 152 5.32 0.35 -9.90
CA TYR A 152 5.32 -1.03 -9.43
C TYR A 152 3.93 -1.66 -9.49
N LEU A 153 2.87 -0.98 -9.00
CA LEU A 153 1.49 -1.45 -9.10
C LEU A 153 1.05 -1.68 -10.55
N ARG A 154 1.36 -0.75 -11.45
CA ARG A 154 1.04 -0.91 -12.88
C ARG A 154 1.70 -2.17 -13.46
N ARG A 155 2.97 -2.43 -13.15
CA ARG A 155 3.69 -3.63 -13.61
C ARG A 155 3.12 -4.91 -13.02
N ILE A 156 2.67 -4.91 -11.75
CA ILE A 156 1.92 -6.03 -11.17
C ILE A 156 0.64 -6.28 -11.97
N ASN A 157 -0.14 -5.23 -12.23
CA ASN A 157 -1.38 -5.37 -13.01
C ASN A 157 -1.14 -5.92 -14.41
N GLU A 158 -0.07 -5.49 -15.08
CA GLU A 158 0.33 -6.02 -16.39
C GLU A 158 0.69 -7.51 -16.32
N LEU A 159 1.41 -7.96 -15.29
CA LEU A 159 1.70 -9.38 -15.06
C LEU A 159 0.43 -10.18 -14.83
N VAL A 160 -0.50 -9.69 -14.00
CA VAL A 160 -1.76 -10.34 -13.69
C VAL A 160 -2.61 -10.53 -14.94
N VAL A 161 -2.82 -9.45 -15.70
CA VAL A 161 -3.63 -9.48 -16.93
C VAL A 161 -2.99 -10.38 -17.98
N SER A 162 -1.66 -10.34 -18.13
CA SER A 162 -0.93 -11.20 -19.05
C SER A 162 -1.04 -12.67 -18.68
N ALA A 163 -0.92 -13.00 -17.37
CA ALA A 163 -1.04 -14.36 -16.89
C ALA A 163 -2.44 -14.95 -17.13
N ALA A 164 -3.49 -14.18 -16.84
CA ALA A 164 -4.87 -14.59 -17.09
C ALA A 164 -5.14 -14.78 -18.58
N ALA A 165 -4.73 -13.83 -19.41
CA ALA A 165 -4.91 -13.90 -20.87
C ALA A 165 -4.17 -15.10 -21.50
N GLY A 166 -2.97 -15.44 -21.03
CA GLY A 166 -2.18 -16.57 -21.51
C GLY A 166 -2.88 -17.92 -21.33
N GLU A 167 -3.74 -18.03 -20.33
CA GLU A 167 -4.53 -19.25 -20.04
C GLU A 167 -6.01 -19.08 -20.39
N GLU A 168 -6.36 -17.99 -21.08
CA GLU A 168 -7.75 -17.64 -21.45
C GLU A 168 -8.72 -17.66 -20.25
N MET A 169 -8.26 -17.12 -19.12
CA MET A 169 -9.04 -16.92 -17.89
C MET A 169 -9.46 -15.47 -17.78
N SER A 170 -10.51 -15.19 -17.02
CA SER A 170 -10.83 -13.83 -16.60
C SER A 170 -10.22 -13.53 -15.22
N VAL A 171 -9.98 -12.24 -14.94
CA VAL A 171 -9.39 -11.79 -13.68
C VAL A 171 -10.01 -10.46 -13.26
N ASP A 172 -10.32 -10.35 -11.98
CA ASP A 172 -10.66 -9.10 -11.31
C ASP A 172 -9.52 -8.72 -10.35
N ILE A 173 -9.19 -7.43 -10.32
CA ILE A 173 -8.15 -6.88 -9.45
C ILE A 173 -8.77 -5.76 -8.63
N GLU A 174 -8.71 -5.88 -7.31
CA GLU A 174 -9.22 -4.87 -6.38
C GLU A 174 -8.07 -4.32 -5.55
N GLU A 175 -7.95 -2.98 -5.50
CA GLU A 175 -7.09 -2.26 -4.56
C GLU A 175 -7.89 -1.95 -3.29
N ILE A 176 -7.34 -2.34 -2.13
CA ILE A 176 -8.01 -2.23 -0.83
C ILE A 176 -7.18 -1.29 0.06
N GLU A 177 -7.85 -0.31 0.68
CA GLU A 177 -7.24 0.60 1.65
C GLU A 177 -5.93 1.23 1.15
N ARG A 178 -5.99 1.92 0.02
CA ARG A 178 -4.82 2.61 -0.51
C ARG A 178 -4.47 3.84 0.30
N PHE A 179 -3.23 3.87 0.80
CA PHE A 179 -2.61 5.01 1.46
C PHE A 179 -1.46 5.56 0.61
N PRO A 180 -1.38 6.88 0.38
CA PRO A 180 -0.24 7.49 -0.29
C PRO A 180 1.01 7.47 0.58
N ALA A 181 2.19 7.62 -0.03
CA ALA A 181 3.41 7.87 0.70
C ALA A 181 3.36 9.21 1.44
N THR A 182 3.89 9.25 2.66
CA THR A 182 4.09 10.49 3.39
C THR A 182 5.53 10.95 3.18
N GLU A 183 5.72 11.79 2.18
CA GLU A 183 7.02 12.37 1.84
C GLU A 183 7.16 13.73 2.53
N ASN A 184 8.20 13.88 3.35
CA ASN A 184 8.43 15.11 4.11
C ASN A 184 9.08 16.20 3.24
N HIS A 185 8.65 17.44 3.43
CA HIS A 185 9.32 18.59 2.82
C HIS A 185 10.65 18.90 3.57
N PRO A 186 11.80 18.93 2.89
CA PRO A 186 13.11 19.13 3.53
C PRO A 186 13.20 20.38 4.40
N GLU A 187 12.55 21.49 3.99
CA GLU A 187 12.53 22.74 4.75
C GLU A 187 11.81 22.59 6.09
N ASN A 188 10.70 21.83 6.12
CA ASN A 188 9.95 21.58 7.33
C ASN A 188 10.72 20.65 8.28
N VAL A 189 11.40 19.64 7.72
CA VAL A 189 12.30 18.75 8.47
C VAL A 189 13.41 19.53 9.12
N GLN A 190 14.10 20.40 8.37
CA GLN A 190 15.19 21.22 8.90
C GLN A 190 14.71 22.13 10.03
N ARG A 191 13.53 22.72 9.91
CA ARG A 191 12.92 23.54 10.95
C ARG A 191 12.64 22.76 12.23
N LEU A 192 12.16 21.54 12.14
CA LEU A 192 11.94 20.67 13.31
C LEU A 192 13.26 20.31 13.99
N ILE A 193 14.33 20.02 13.23
CA ILE A 193 15.65 19.72 13.76
C ILE A 193 16.18 20.93 14.54
N GLU A 194 16.10 22.13 13.99
CA GLU A 194 16.56 23.37 14.64
C GLU A 194 15.81 23.63 15.97
N LEU A 195 14.49 23.39 16.00
CA LEU A 195 13.67 23.53 17.20
C LEU A 195 13.99 22.47 18.27
N SER A 196 14.46 21.29 17.89
CA SER A 196 14.78 20.20 18.82
C SER A 196 16.15 20.38 19.51
N LEU A 197 16.98 21.32 19.06
CA LEU A 197 18.29 21.61 19.63
C LEU A 197 18.26 22.73 20.71
N ILE A 198 17.08 23.26 21.03
CA ILE A 198 16.83 24.25 22.07
C ILE A 198 16.32 23.56 23.32
#